data_c1d0e90b0eccac7c021b52709be380b7
#
_entry.id   c1d0e90b0eccac7c021b52709be380b7
#
_cell.length_a   1.000
_cell.length_b   1.000
_cell.length_c   1.000
_cell.angle_alpha   90.00
_cell.angle_beta   90.00
_cell.angle_gamma   90.00
#
_symmetry.space_group_name_H-M   'P 1'
#
loop_
_entity.id
_entity.type
_entity.pdbx_description
1 polymer ?
#
loop_
_entity_poly.entity_id
_entity_poly.type
_entity_poly.pdbx_seq_one_letter_code
_entity_poly.pdbx_strand_id
1 'polypeptide(L)'
;MKKVFVADFETSAESWLARDNGWARVWLWDVCDVETLNHITGTSIHEFMRYVAKKTLGEGKKVYFHNLRYDGAYILSWLEEFGFKWKQDGRELRKKEYSTLISGEGQFYSIKVCFGEHGKTKNLVEFWDSLKKFPQSVATLAKTFNLPILKGEIDYDMYRPRGWKPTQVEIDYIHNDTEIIARALRYKLDNGLVKMTRASDALDEYVRIMSGIDSFRNLFPVVEKETDDNIRKAYKGGYVYLCEDFADVLLHDVTSYDVNSLFPSVMRYEKLPYGTPIEFSGKYEEDKRHPLYIQFLTCEFELKDGKLPTIQLKNSGRFCETEYLKSSEGEAVFLALTSVDLEIMLERYDVFNIEWLGGYKFRAMHGLFDKYIDKWIQVKIENNDNAGLRQNAKDMLNCLYGKFARRCTQESKRPKLNSESVVDFERYEDEEAEPIYTALACFVTAYARAKTMRTAQRFHDEGRYIYSDTDSVHVLGNQPDWLDVDPKRLGAWKNEGVAEDARFLRAKTYIKRKHGEIVVTCAGMPDNIKRIATFDNFRFGHVYGNKLVQKTVKGGCVLCTIDFAIKFD
;
A
#
# COMPACT_ATOMS: atom_id res chain seq x y z
N MET A 1 -29.01 5.44 -1.94
CA MET A 1 -27.66 4.86 -1.81
C MET A 1 -27.76 3.34 -1.72
N LYS A 2 -26.76 2.59 -2.22
CA LYS A 2 -26.67 1.14 -1.95
C LYS A 2 -26.52 0.93 -0.45
N LYS A 3 -27.23 -0.06 0.12
CA LYS A 3 -27.04 -0.41 1.53
C LYS A 3 -25.63 -0.95 1.77
N VAL A 4 -25.03 -0.54 2.86
CA VAL A 4 -23.65 -0.89 3.24
C VAL A 4 -23.66 -1.64 4.57
N PHE A 5 -22.96 -2.75 4.59
CA PHE A 5 -22.83 -3.63 5.74
C PHE A 5 -21.35 -3.93 6.01
N VAL A 6 -21.04 -4.30 7.22
CA VAL A 6 -19.77 -4.93 7.61
C VAL A 6 -20.08 -6.35 8.05
N ALA A 7 -19.23 -7.28 7.67
CA ALA A 7 -19.34 -8.66 8.13
C ALA A 7 -17.99 -9.20 8.58
N ASP A 8 -18.04 -10.22 9.41
CA ASP A 8 -16.88 -10.97 9.90
C ASP A 8 -17.24 -12.43 10.12
N PHE A 9 -16.24 -13.32 10.05
CA PHE A 9 -16.39 -14.75 10.26
C PHE A 9 -15.46 -15.24 11.37
N GLU A 10 -16.02 -15.98 12.30
CA GLU A 10 -15.28 -16.85 13.20
C GLU A 10 -15.20 -18.26 12.60
N THR A 11 -13.97 -18.79 12.52
CA THR A 11 -13.69 -19.93 11.66
C THR A 11 -12.90 -21.03 12.38
N SER A 12 -12.75 -22.17 11.72
CA SER A 12 -11.99 -23.32 12.23
C SER A 12 -10.51 -22.96 12.45
N ALA A 13 -9.95 -23.39 13.57
CA ALA A 13 -8.51 -23.47 13.76
C ALA A 13 -7.90 -24.65 12.97
N GLU A 14 -6.58 -24.65 12.73
CA GLU A 14 -5.90 -25.76 12.05
C GLU A 14 -6.09 -27.10 12.79
N SER A 15 -6.05 -27.08 14.14
CA SER A 15 -6.25 -28.24 15.00
C SER A 15 -7.63 -28.93 14.86
N TRP A 16 -8.61 -28.23 14.27
CA TRP A 16 -9.95 -28.79 14.05
C TRP A 16 -10.05 -29.63 12.78
N LEU A 17 -9.15 -29.44 11.82
CA LEU A 17 -9.24 -30.07 10.49
C LEU A 17 -9.32 -31.59 10.57
N ALA A 18 -8.54 -32.23 11.47
CA ALA A 18 -8.59 -33.67 11.64
C ALA A 18 -9.97 -34.15 12.15
N ARG A 19 -10.64 -33.38 13.02
CA ARG A 19 -11.97 -33.66 13.55
C ARG A 19 -13.09 -33.40 12.54
N ASP A 20 -12.87 -32.47 11.62
CA ASP A 20 -13.83 -32.08 10.60
C ASP A 20 -13.49 -32.66 9.20
N ASN A 21 -12.75 -33.78 9.15
CA ASN A 21 -12.35 -34.49 7.91
C ASN A 21 -11.62 -33.58 6.88
N GLY A 22 -10.78 -32.70 7.36
CA GLY A 22 -10.01 -31.75 6.52
C GLY A 22 -10.81 -30.52 6.07
N TRP A 23 -12.05 -30.32 6.51
CA TRP A 23 -12.88 -29.19 6.14
C TRP A 23 -12.76 -28.04 7.15
N ALA A 24 -12.39 -26.86 6.65
CA ALA A 24 -12.59 -25.62 7.41
C ALA A 24 -14.06 -25.17 7.30
N ARG A 25 -14.54 -24.49 8.31
CA ARG A 25 -15.92 -23.99 8.35
C ARG A 25 -16.03 -22.68 9.13
N VAL A 26 -17.04 -21.91 8.78
CA VAL A 26 -17.53 -20.78 9.58
C VAL A 26 -18.44 -21.37 10.68
N TRP A 27 -18.20 -21.01 11.94
CA TRP A 27 -19.03 -21.45 13.07
C TRP A 27 -19.80 -20.29 13.72
N LEU A 28 -19.41 -19.03 13.43
CA LEU A 28 -20.15 -17.82 13.78
C LEU A 28 -19.90 -16.78 12.68
N TRP A 29 -20.92 -16.04 12.33
CA TRP A 29 -20.80 -14.85 11.49
C TRP A 29 -21.68 -13.74 12.02
N ASP A 30 -21.27 -12.50 11.74
CA ASP A 30 -22.05 -11.31 12.01
C ASP A 30 -22.14 -10.41 10.78
N VAL A 31 -23.27 -9.70 10.66
CA VAL A 31 -23.47 -8.62 9.69
C VAL A 31 -24.01 -7.41 10.45
N CYS A 32 -23.22 -6.34 10.47
CA CYS A 32 -23.57 -5.05 11.04
C CYS A 32 -24.00 -4.08 9.93
N ASP A 33 -25.17 -3.49 10.03
CA ASP A 33 -25.65 -2.41 9.15
C ASP A 33 -24.93 -1.11 9.51
N VAL A 34 -24.21 -0.50 8.55
CA VAL A 34 -23.39 0.69 8.80
C VAL A 34 -24.23 1.91 9.22
N GLU A 35 -25.48 2.00 8.79
CA GLU A 35 -26.36 3.13 9.09
C GLU A 35 -27.02 2.99 10.47
N THR A 36 -27.56 1.82 10.79
CA THR A 36 -28.35 1.58 11.99
C THR A 36 -27.57 0.95 13.13
N LEU A 37 -26.40 0.36 12.85
CA LEU A 37 -25.60 -0.47 13.75
C LEU A 37 -26.35 -1.69 14.30
N ASN A 38 -27.37 -2.16 13.57
CA ASN A 38 -28.06 -3.39 13.90
C ASN A 38 -27.26 -4.60 13.44
N HIS A 39 -27.20 -5.62 14.28
CA HIS A 39 -26.48 -6.87 14.05
C HIS A 39 -27.42 -8.03 13.73
N ILE A 40 -26.98 -8.89 12.84
CA ILE A 40 -27.60 -10.19 12.56
C ILE A 40 -26.51 -11.24 12.53
N THR A 41 -26.64 -12.26 13.37
CA THR A 41 -25.69 -13.36 13.49
C THR A 41 -26.26 -14.69 13.01
N GLY A 42 -25.38 -15.63 12.73
CA GLY A 42 -25.71 -17.03 12.45
C GLY A 42 -24.45 -17.92 12.51
N THR A 43 -24.59 -19.19 12.21
CA THR A 43 -23.59 -20.20 12.58
C THR A 43 -22.99 -20.97 11.39
N SER A 44 -23.31 -20.60 10.16
CA SER A 44 -22.74 -21.26 8.98
C SER A 44 -22.61 -20.33 7.79
N ILE A 45 -21.62 -20.59 6.93
CA ILE A 45 -21.44 -19.87 5.66
C ILE A 45 -22.69 -19.95 4.78
N HIS A 46 -23.42 -21.08 4.82
CA HIS A 46 -24.64 -21.25 4.04
C HIS A 46 -25.75 -20.28 4.48
N GLU A 47 -25.94 -20.11 5.80
CA GLU A 47 -26.89 -19.14 6.35
C GLU A 47 -26.49 -17.71 5.99
N PHE A 48 -25.19 -17.36 6.10
CA PHE A 48 -24.67 -16.06 5.70
C PHE A 48 -24.96 -15.74 4.24
N MET A 49 -24.61 -16.66 3.32
CA MET A 49 -24.82 -16.47 1.88
C MET A 49 -26.31 -16.33 1.52
N ARG A 50 -27.18 -17.10 2.20
CA ARG A 50 -28.64 -16.95 2.06
C ARG A 50 -29.14 -15.61 2.62
N TYR A 51 -28.57 -15.15 3.73
CA TYR A 51 -28.93 -13.87 4.35
C TYR A 51 -28.60 -12.71 3.42
N VAL A 52 -27.35 -12.60 2.95
CA VAL A 52 -26.94 -11.51 2.05
C VAL A 52 -27.65 -11.56 0.70
N ALA A 53 -28.10 -12.72 0.27
CA ALA A 53 -28.90 -12.91 -0.94
C ALA A 53 -30.37 -12.44 -0.80
N LYS A 54 -30.87 -12.10 0.40
CA LYS A 54 -32.26 -11.64 0.58
C LYS A 54 -32.51 -10.34 -0.17
N LYS A 55 -33.54 -10.29 -1.00
CA LYS A 55 -33.96 -9.08 -1.73
C LYS A 55 -34.42 -7.95 -0.80
N THR A 56 -34.95 -8.30 0.39
CA THR A 56 -35.40 -7.35 1.41
C THR A 56 -34.30 -6.42 1.92
N LEU A 57 -33.02 -6.82 1.77
CA LEU A 57 -31.87 -5.97 2.12
C LEU A 57 -31.55 -4.91 1.05
N GLY A 58 -32.34 -4.82 -0.05
CA GLY A 58 -32.14 -3.86 -1.12
C GLY A 58 -31.33 -4.40 -2.30
N GLU A 59 -31.24 -3.61 -3.36
CA GLU A 59 -30.48 -3.94 -4.57
C GLU A 59 -29.07 -3.38 -4.49
N GLY A 60 -28.09 -4.14 -4.99
CA GLY A 60 -26.70 -3.70 -5.11
C GLY A 60 -26.04 -3.43 -3.75
N LYS A 61 -26.14 -4.36 -2.80
CA LYS A 61 -25.55 -4.28 -1.46
C LYS A 61 -24.03 -4.34 -1.51
N LYS A 62 -23.40 -3.60 -0.59
CA LYS A 62 -21.97 -3.72 -0.31
C LYS A 62 -21.75 -4.29 1.08
N VAL A 63 -20.94 -5.32 1.19
CA VAL A 63 -20.57 -5.96 2.44
C VAL A 63 -19.06 -5.87 2.60
N TYR A 64 -18.58 -5.18 3.61
CA TYR A 64 -17.17 -5.04 3.87
C TYR A 64 -16.69 -6.09 4.85
N PHE A 65 -15.56 -6.72 4.53
CA PHE A 65 -14.76 -7.56 5.43
C PHE A 65 -13.42 -6.88 5.72
N HIS A 66 -12.85 -7.11 6.88
CA HIS A 66 -11.54 -6.60 7.22
C HIS A 66 -10.47 -7.66 6.99
N ASN A 67 -9.77 -7.60 5.87
CA ASN A 67 -8.93 -8.64 5.29
C ASN A 67 -9.75 -9.71 4.53
N LEU A 68 -10.49 -9.26 3.52
CA LEU A 68 -11.31 -10.12 2.66
C LEU A 68 -10.55 -11.34 2.09
N ARG A 69 -9.21 -11.32 2.05
CA ARG A 69 -8.43 -12.47 1.62
C ARG A 69 -8.70 -13.70 2.49
N TYR A 70 -8.92 -13.50 3.79
CA TYR A 70 -9.23 -14.59 4.73
C TYR A 70 -10.67 -15.06 4.56
N ASP A 71 -11.63 -14.19 4.81
CA ASP A 71 -13.06 -14.52 4.77
C ASP A 71 -13.55 -14.87 3.37
N GLY A 72 -12.97 -14.19 2.36
CA GLY A 72 -13.25 -14.46 0.97
C GLY A 72 -12.92 -15.88 0.51
N ALA A 73 -12.00 -16.57 1.16
CA ALA A 73 -11.71 -17.98 0.87
C ALA A 73 -12.93 -18.89 1.15
N TYR A 74 -13.68 -18.61 2.23
CA TYR A 74 -14.92 -19.32 2.56
C TYR A 74 -16.04 -18.98 1.58
N ILE A 75 -16.17 -17.70 1.21
CA ILE A 75 -17.15 -17.25 0.21
C ILE A 75 -16.88 -17.92 -1.13
N LEU A 76 -15.63 -17.92 -1.61
CA LEU A 76 -15.26 -18.53 -2.88
C LEU A 76 -15.48 -20.05 -2.87
N SER A 77 -15.07 -20.73 -1.78
CA SER A 77 -15.32 -22.16 -1.62
C SER A 77 -16.80 -22.49 -1.71
N TRP A 78 -17.66 -21.70 -1.06
CA TRP A 78 -19.11 -21.87 -1.12
C TRP A 78 -19.65 -21.61 -2.53
N LEU A 79 -19.21 -20.56 -3.23
CA LEU A 79 -19.66 -20.24 -4.58
C LEU A 79 -19.37 -21.38 -5.56
N GLU A 80 -18.15 -21.92 -5.51
CA GLU A 80 -17.74 -23.04 -6.36
C GLU A 80 -18.55 -24.32 -6.03
N GLU A 81 -18.73 -24.66 -4.74
CA GLU A 81 -19.50 -25.81 -4.28
C GLU A 81 -20.96 -25.73 -4.74
N PHE A 82 -21.57 -24.54 -4.73
CA PHE A 82 -22.95 -24.31 -5.16
C PHE A 82 -23.12 -24.03 -6.65
N GLY A 83 -22.07 -24.23 -7.45
CA GLY A 83 -22.10 -24.19 -8.92
C GLY A 83 -22.25 -22.77 -9.48
N PHE A 84 -21.74 -21.76 -8.79
CA PHE A 84 -21.60 -20.43 -9.36
C PHE A 84 -20.43 -20.43 -10.36
N LYS A 85 -20.57 -19.66 -11.44
CA LYS A 85 -19.55 -19.57 -12.50
C LYS A 85 -18.80 -18.27 -12.41
N TRP A 86 -17.48 -18.34 -12.40
CA TRP A 86 -16.63 -17.17 -12.46
C TRP A 86 -16.69 -16.51 -13.84
N LYS A 87 -16.68 -15.17 -13.84
CA LYS A 87 -16.62 -14.31 -15.02
C LYS A 87 -15.59 -13.20 -14.80
N GLN A 88 -14.81 -12.89 -15.83
CA GLN A 88 -13.84 -11.79 -15.78
C GLN A 88 -14.56 -10.44 -15.65
N ASP A 89 -15.50 -10.15 -16.55
CA ASP A 89 -16.25 -8.89 -16.52
C ASP A 89 -17.38 -8.92 -15.49
N GLY A 90 -17.13 -8.25 -14.36
CA GLY A 90 -18.12 -8.10 -13.29
C GLY A 90 -19.25 -7.10 -13.58
N ARG A 91 -19.29 -6.43 -14.76
CA ARG A 91 -20.33 -5.47 -15.11
C ARG A 91 -21.63 -6.17 -15.55
N GLU A 92 -21.49 -7.32 -16.21
CA GLU A 92 -22.62 -8.04 -16.83
C GLU A 92 -22.89 -9.42 -16.24
N LEU A 93 -22.75 -9.58 -14.92
CA LEU A 93 -23.05 -10.85 -14.27
C LEU A 93 -24.52 -11.25 -14.42
N ARG A 94 -24.75 -12.54 -14.71
CA ARG A 94 -26.07 -13.20 -14.73
C ARG A 94 -26.26 -14.01 -13.44
N LYS A 95 -27.48 -14.52 -13.25
CA LYS A 95 -27.82 -15.40 -12.11
C LYS A 95 -26.81 -16.55 -11.99
N LYS A 96 -26.32 -16.77 -10.77
CA LYS A 96 -25.25 -17.74 -10.45
C LYS A 96 -23.92 -17.48 -11.15
N GLU A 97 -23.62 -16.22 -11.44
CA GLU A 97 -22.29 -15.81 -11.87
C GLU A 97 -21.65 -14.89 -10.81
N TYR A 98 -20.33 -14.92 -10.76
CA TYR A 98 -19.56 -14.05 -9.90
C TYR A 98 -18.27 -13.59 -10.58
N SER A 99 -17.70 -12.49 -10.10
CA SER A 99 -16.39 -11.99 -10.53
C SER A 99 -15.55 -11.62 -9.32
N THR A 100 -14.24 -11.59 -9.51
CA THR A 100 -13.28 -11.23 -8.47
C THR A 100 -12.35 -10.15 -8.98
N LEU A 101 -11.93 -9.25 -8.08
CA LEU A 101 -10.81 -8.35 -8.31
C LEU A 101 -9.70 -8.76 -7.34
N ILE A 102 -8.76 -9.58 -7.84
CA ILE A 102 -7.60 -10.10 -7.10
C ILE A 102 -6.37 -9.78 -7.92
N SER A 103 -5.40 -9.04 -7.34
CA SER A 103 -4.16 -8.70 -8.06
C SER A 103 -3.27 -9.92 -8.29
N GLY A 104 -2.31 -9.80 -9.23
CA GLY A 104 -1.28 -10.82 -9.49
C GLY A 104 -0.49 -11.22 -8.24
N GLU A 105 -0.37 -10.33 -7.27
CA GLU A 105 0.27 -10.59 -5.96
C GLU A 105 -0.68 -11.25 -4.94
N GLY A 106 -1.94 -11.56 -5.35
CA GLY A 106 -2.92 -12.21 -4.48
C GLY A 106 -3.57 -11.28 -3.46
N GLN A 107 -3.61 -9.97 -3.71
CA GLN A 107 -4.36 -9.03 -2.89
C GLN A 107 -5.82 -9.00 -3.33
N PHE A 108 -6.72 -9.23 -2.38
CA PHE A 108 -8.15 -9.17 -2.61
C PHE A 108 -8.65 -7.72 -2.51
N TYR A 109 -9.48 -7.32 -3.47
CA TYR A 109 -10.18 -6.04 -3.47
C TYR A 109 -11.69 -6.25 -3.36
N SER A 110 -12.24 -7.16 -4.19
CA SER A 110 -13.67 -7.47 -4.16
C SER A 110 -14.01 -8.83 -4.72
N ILE A 111 -15.17 -9.34 -4.28
CA ILE A 111 -15.90 -10.45 -4.87
C ILE A 111 -17.31 -9.93 -5.14
N LYS A 112 -17.79 -10.01 -6.39
CA LYS A 112 -19.13 -9.57 -6.80
C LYS A 112 -19.94 -10.75 -7.26
N VAL A 113 -21.14 -10.92 -6.73
CA VAL A 113 -21.98 -12.10 -6.94
C VAL A 113 -23.37 -11.67 -7.41
N CYS A 114 -23.90 -12.34 -8.43
CA CYS A 114 -25.29 -12.24 -8.87
C CYS A 114 -26.09 -13.45 -8.38
N PHE A 115 -26.87 -13.28 -7.33
CA PHE A 115 -27.69 -14.36 -6.73
C PHE A 115 -28.98 -14.62 -7.51
N GLY A 116 -29.48 -13.67 -8.28
CA GLY A 116 -30.71 -13.82 -9.03
C GLY A 116 -30.99 -12.64 -9.95
N GLU A 117 -31.93 -12.89 -10.84
CA GLU A 117 -32.43 -11.90 -11.79
C GLU A 117 -33.97 -11.92 -11.78
N HIS A 118 -34.57 -10.73 -11.93
CA HIS A 118 -35.99 -10.58 -12.13
C HIS A 118 -36.26 -9.44 -13.12
N GLY A 119 -36.55 -9.77 -14.36
CA GLY A 119 -36.59 -8.80 -15.46
C GLY A 119 -35.23 -8.12 -15.65
N LYS A 120 -35.20 -6.79 -15.59
CA LYS A 120 -33.95 -6.00 -15.67
C LYS A 120 -33.22 -5.84 -14.36
N THR A 121 -33.82 -6.26 -13.25
CA THR A 121 -33.27 -6.08 -11.91
C THR A 121 -32.40 -7.27 -11.53
N LYS A 122 -31.18 -7.01 -11.07
CA LYS A 122 -30.21 -8.03 -10.64
C LYS A 122 -30.00 -7.97 -9.13
N ASN A 123 -30.06 -9.11 -8.47
CA ASN A 123 -29.71 -9.21 -7.05
C ASN A 123 -28.20 -9.36 -6.88
N LEU A 124 -27.53 -8.22 -6.88
CA LEU A 124 -26.07 -8.14 -6.77
C LEU A 124 -25.64 -7.91 -5.32
N VAL A 125 -24.60 -8.61 -4.92
CA VAL A 125 -23.86 -8.40 -3.65
C VAL A 125 -22.40 -8.21 -3.98
N GLU A 126 -21.80 -7.16 -3.44
CA GLU A 126 -20.38 -6.86 -3.61
C GLU A 126 -19.69 -6.98 -2.24
N PHE A 127 -18.80 -7.96 -2.08
CA PHE A 127 -17.93 -8.08 -0.91
C PHE A 127 -16.65 -7.28 -1.16
N TRP A 128 -16.32 -6.34 -0.29
CA TRP A 128 -15.17 -5.44 -0.43
C TRP A 128 -14.22 -5.56 0.75
N ASP A 129 -12.92 -5.36 0.49
CA ASP A 129 -11.90 -5.35 1.54
C ASP A 129 -11.76 -3.99 2.19
N SER A 130 -12.12 -3.87 3.46
CA SER A 130 -11.98 -2.64 4.23
C SER A 130 -10.53 -2.29 4.58
N LEU A 131 -9.57 -3.23 4.53
CA LEU A 131 -8.13 -2.94 4.64
C LEU A 131 -7.65 -1.98 3.55
N LYS A 132 -8.30 -1.94 2.39
CA LYS A 132 -7.98 -0.98 1.32
C LYS A 132 -8.36 0.46 1.68
N LYS A 133 -9.23 0.64 2.68
CA LYS A 133 -9.59 1.94 3.28
C LYS A 133 -8.89 2.18 4.62
N PHE A 134 -8.68 1.14 5.41
CA PHE A 134 -8.10 1.17 6.75
C PHE A 134 -7.00 0.11 6.88
N PRO A 135 -5.75 0.42 6.54
CA PRO A 135 -4.64 -0.56 6.60
C PRO A 135 -4.10 -0.71 8.02
N GLN A 136 -4.99 -0.86 8.99
CA GLN A 136 -4.69 -1.00 10.41
C GLN A 136 -5.49 -2.17 10.97
N SER A 137 -5.07 -2.75 12.08
CA SER A 137 -5.87 -3.77 12.77
C SER A 137 -7.16 -3.18 13.36
N VAL A 138 -8.18 -4.01 13.57
CA VAL A 138 -9.45 -3.60 14.22
C VAL A 138 -9.19 -2.93 15.57
N ALA A 139 -8.29 -3.50 16.39
CA ALA A 139 -7.91 -2.93 17.68
C ALA A 139 -7.28 -1.53 17.54
N THR A 140 -6.46 -1.31 16.51
CA THR A 140 -5.88 0.01 16.23
C THR A 140 -6.94 0.98 15.74
N LEU A 141 -7.90 0.55 14.92
CA LEU A 141 -9.01 1.38 14.46
C LEU A 141 -9.87 1.88 15.63
N ALA A 142 -10.22 1.00 16.57
CA ALA A 142 -10.98 1.37 17.75
C ALA A 142 -10.31 2.53 18.52
N LYS A 143 -8.99 2.42 18.74
CA LYS A 143 -8.19 3.48 19.39
C LYS A 143 -8.09 4.74 18.54
N THR A 144 -7.79 4.59 17.24
CA THR A 144 -7.60 5.70 16.30
C THR A 144 -8.85 6.56 16.16
N PHE A 145 -10.04 5.94 16.10
CA PHE A 145 -11.31 6.64 16.01
C PHE A 145 -11.93 6.97 17.36
N ASN A 146 -11.22 6.70 18.48
CA ASN A 146 -11.69 6.92 19.85
C ASN A 146 -13.10 6.35 20.06
N LEU A 147 -13.29 5.08 19.62
CA LEU A 147 -14.60 4.45 19.69
C LEU A 147 -14.91 3.98 21.12
N PRO A 148 -16.19 3.98 21.52
CA PRO A 148 -16.60 3.54 22.86
C PRO A 148 -16.49 2.01 23.05
N ILE A 149 -16.14 1.26 22.00
CA ILE A 149 -15.99 -0.17 21.97
C ILE A 149 -14.54 -0.56 21.63
N LEU A 150 -14.07 -1.64 22.27
CA LEU A 150 -12.74 -2.18 22.04
C LEU A 150 -12.86 -3.62 21.54
N LYS A 151 -11.85 -4.06 20.78
CA LYS A 151 -11.74 -5.48 20.40
C LYS A 151 -11.62 -6.34 21.65
N GLY A 152 -12.44 -7.39 21.72
CA GLY A 152 -12.41 -8.41 22.78
C GLY A 152 -11.33 -9.49 22.52
N GLU A 153 -11.41 -10.56 23.32
CA GLU A 153 -10.59 -11.76 23.18
C GLU A 153 -11.46 -13.02 23.27
N ILE A 154 -11.15 -14.01 22.45
CA ILE A 154 -11.77 -15.35 22.51
C ILE A 154 -10.66 -16.42 22.40
N ASP A 155 -10.96 -17.61 22.90
CA ASP A 155 -10.08 -18.77 22.70
C ASP A 155 -10.29 -19.35 21.29
N TYR A 156 -9.36 -19.11 20.39
CA TYR A 156 -9.39 -19.60 19.01
C TYR A 156 -9.13 -21.11 18.91
N ASP A 157 -8.42 -21.72 19.86
CA ASP A 157 -8.05 -23.13 19.82
C ASP A 157 -9.17 -24.04 20.39
N MET A 158 -10.09 -23.48 21.16
CA MET A 158 -11.24 -24.19 21.67
C MET A 158 -12.10 -24.77 20.53
N TYR A 159 -12.18 -26.10 20.44
CA TYR A 159 -12.99 -26.76 19.41
C TYR A 159 -14.48 -26.51 19.59
N ARG A 160 -15.14 -26.01 18.57
CA ARG A 160 -16.58 -25.78 18.51
C ARG A 160 -17.20 -26.76 17.52
N PRO A 161 -17.87 -27.81 17.97
CA PRO A 161 -18.42 -28.85 17.08
C PRO A 161 -19.52 -28.31 16.16
N ARG A 162 -19.88 -29.05 15.12
CA ARG A 162 -21.05 -28.72 14.29
C ARG A 162 -22.30 -28.60 15.15
N GLY A 163 -23.07 -27.53 14.95
CA GLY A 163 -24.25 -27.24 15.80
C GLY A 163 -23.90 -26.53 17.11
N TRP A 164 -22.65 -26.07 17.28
CA TRP A 164 -22.26 -25.20 18.40
C TRP A 164 -23.20 -24.02 18.50
N LYS A 165 -23.67 -23.73 19.71
CA LYS A 165 -24.44 -22.53 20.02
C LYS A 165 -23.47 -21.50 20.60
N PRO A 166 -23.20 -20.40 19.88
CA PRO A 166 -22.29 -19.38 20.39
C PRO A 166 -22.73 -18.82 21.73
N THR A 167 -21.79 -18.61 22.60
CA THR A 167 -22.01 -17.97 23.90
C THR A 167 -22.20 -16.46 23.70
N GLN A 168 -22.75 -15.75 24.69
CA GLN A 168 -22.90 -14.31 24.63
C GLN A 168 -21.55 -13.60 24.48
N VAL A 169 -20.49 -14.10 25.13
CA VAL A 169 -19.13 -13.54 25.01
C VAL A 169 -18.61 -13.63 23.56
N GLU A 170 -18.85 -14.75 22.87
CA GLU A 170 -18.47 -14.93 21.47
C GLU A 170 -19.29 -14.04 20.52
N ILE A 171 -20.57 -13.85 20.82
CA ILE A 171 -21.45 -12.94 20.09
C ILE A 171 -20.99 -11.49 20.28
N ASP A 172 -20.75 -11.07 21.52
CA ASP A 172 -20.28 -9.72 21.82
C ASP A 172 -18.92 -9.43 21.18
N TYR A 173 -18.06 -10.46 21.13
CA TYR A 173 -16.76 -10.38 20.47
C TYR A 173 -16.87 -10.01 18.98
N ILE A 174 -17.64 -10.80 18.21
CA ILE A 174 -17.78 -10.56 16.76
C ILE A 174 -18.58 -9.28 16.47
N HIS A 175 -19.56 -8.92 17.32
CA HIS A 175 -20.27 -7.65 17.22
C HIS A 175 -19.32 -6.47 17.37
N ASN A 176 -18.42 -6.51 18.36
CA ASN A 176 -17.43 -5.45 18.55
C ASN A 176 -16.53 -5.27 17.31
N ASP A 177 -16.05 -6.36 16.73
CA ASP A 177 -15.18 -6.30 15.54
C ASP A 177 -15.90 -5.69 14.34
N THR A 178 -17.12 -6.09 14.05
CA THR A 178 -17.90 -5.54 12.93
C THR A 178 -18.36 -4.10 13.19
N GLU A 179 -18.77 -3.76 14.40
CA GLU A 179 -19.24 -2.41 14.75
C GLU A 179 -18.09 -1.38 14.72
N ILE A 180 -16.89 -1.75 15.17
CA ILE A 180 -15.69 -0.87 15.07
C ILE A 180 -15.48 -0.46 13.61
N ILE A 181 -15.52 -1.41 12.69
CA ILE A 181 -15.33 -1.15 11.26
C ILE A 181 -16.52 -0.37 10.68
N ALA A 182 -17.75 -0.70 11.09
CA ALA A 182 -18.95 -0.01 10.62
C ALA A 182 -18.93 1.49 10.99
N ARG A 183 -18.57 1.83 12.22
CA ARG A 183 -18.42 3.22 12.69
C ARG A 183 -17.33 3.98 11.92
N ALA A 184 -16.16 3.33 11.71
CA ALA A 184 -15.08 3.91 10.92
C ALA A 184 -15.49 4.12 9.45
N LEU A 185 -16.20 3.16 8.84
CA LEU A 185 -16.74 3.27 7.48
C LEU A 185 -17.78 4.37 7.35
N ARG A 186 -18.71 4.46 8.28
CA ARG A 186 -19.75 5.51 8.29
C ARG A 186 -19.10 6.88 8.18
N TYR A 187 -18.08 7.15 9.01
CA TYR A 187 -17.34 8.39 8.93
C TYR A 187 -16.79 8.67 7.50
N LYS A 188 -16.20 7.67 6.84
CA LYS A 188 -15.72 7.83 5.46
C LYS A 188 -16.84 8.13 4.47
N LEU A 189 -17.95 7.38 4.58
CA LEU A 189 -19.11 7.52 3.69
C LEU A 189 -19.81 8.88 3.84
N ASP A 190 -19.98 9.35 5.08
CA ASP A 190 -20.56 10.66 5.39
C ASP A 190 -19.72 11.83 4.83
N ASN A 191 -18.42 11.62 4.68
CA ASN A 191 -17.49 12.56 4.03
C ASN A 191 -17.33 12.35 2.52
N GLY A 192 -18.19 11.54 1.89
CA GLY A 192 -18.19 11.30 0.45
C GLY A 192 -17.03 10.43 -0.06
N LEU A 193 -16.29 9.74 0.82
CA LEU A 193 -15.18 8.84 0.49
C LEU A 193 -15.71 7.42 0.21
N VAL A 194 -16.35 7.24 -0.95
CA VAL A 194 -17.15 6.05 -1.31
C VAL A 194 -16.43 5.07 -2.23
N LYS A 195 -15.21 5.39 -2.68
CA LYS A 195 -14.45 4.50 -3.58
C LYS A 195 -13.89 3.30 -2.82
N MET A 196 -13.43 2.29 -3.54
CA MET A 196 -12.93 1.04 -2.97
C MET A 196 -11.63 1.23 -2.16
N THR A 197 -10.75 2.13 -2.60
CA THR A 197 -9.43 2.34 -1.97
C THR A 197 -9.22 3.79 -1.56
N ARG A 198 -8.35 4.04 -0.56
CA ARG A 198 -7.93 5.39 -0.14
C ARG A 198 -7.41 6.24 -1.31
N ALA A 199 -6.55 5.65 -2.13
CA ALA A 199 -5.97 6.36 -3.28
C ALA A 199 -7.04 6.73 -4.32
N SER A 200 -8.08 5.90 -4.49
CA SER A 200 -9.20 6.22 -5.37
C SER A 200 -10.10 7.32 -4.78
N ASP A 201 -10.30 7.33 -3.45
CA ASP A 201 -10.98 8.43 -2.77
C ASP A 201 -10.21 9.75 -2.95
N ALA A 202 -8.88 9.72 -2.80
CA ALA A 202 -8.02 10.89 -2.97
C ALA A 202 -8.09 11.47 -4.38
N LEU A 203 -8.04 10.62 -5.41
CA LEU A 203 -8.18 11.07 -6.80
C LEU A 203 -9.58 11.61 -7.10
N ASP A 204 -10.63 10.94 -6.64
CA ASP A 204 -12.01 11.39 -6.83
C ASP A 204 -12.27 12.75 -6.18
N GLU A 205 -11.74 12.95 -4.98
CA GLU A 205 -11.81 14.24 -4.28
C GLU A 205 -11.03 15.33 -5.02
N TYR A 206 -9.82 15.02 -5.51
CA TYR A 206 -9.03 15.95 -6.29
C TYR A 206 -9.75 16.36 -7.58
N VAL A 207 -10.34 15.40 -8.31
CA VAL A 207 -11.15 15.68 -9.52
C VAL A 207 -12.34 16.59 -9.19
N ARG A 208 -13.01 16.37 -8.05
CA ARG A 208 -14.10 17.25 -7.60
C ARG A 208 -13.63 18.69 -7.29
N ILE A 209 -12.49 18.83 -6.64
CA ILE A 209 -11.86 20.14 -6.35
C ILE A 209 -11.51 20.88 -7.64
N MET A 210 -11.14 20.15 -8.69
CA MET A 210 -10.86 20.69 -10.03
C MET A 210 -12.11 20.99 -10.87
N SER A 211 -13.28 20.94 -10.30
CA SER A 211 -14.56 21.15 -11.01
C SER A 211 -14.91 20.06 -12.03
N GLY A 212 -14.39 18.87 -11.85
CA GLY A 212 -14.80 17.68 -12.61
C GLY A 212 -13.74 17.10 -13.55
N ILE A 213 -14.13 16.03 -14.22
CA ILE A 213 -13.22 15.21 -15.03
C ILE A 213 -12.66 15.95 -16.24
N ASP A 214 -13.42 16.84 -16.86
CA ASP A 214 -12.96 17.58 -18.04
C ASP A 214 -11.84 18.54 -17.68
N SER A 215 -11.98 19.30 -16.58
CA SER A 215 -10.93 20.17 -16.07
C SER A 215 -9.68 19.39 -15.68
N PHE A 216 -9.86 18.22 -15.07
CA PHE A 216 -8.76 17.32 -14.75
C PHE A 216 -8.05 16.82 -16.00
N ARG A 217 -8.78 16.36 -17.04
CA ARG A 217 -8.22 15.85 -18.28
C ARG A 217 -7.57 16.95 -19.17
N ASN A 218 -8.00 18.19 -19.04
CA ASN A 218 -7.30 19.32 -19.68
C ASN A 218 -5.88 19.53 -19.14
N LEU A 219 -5.65 19.25 -17.86
CA LEU A 219 -4.31 19.32 -17.26
C LEU A 219 -3.56 17.99 -17.37
N PHE A 220 -4.25 16.87 -17.23
CA PHE A 220 -3.68 15.53 -17.24
C PHE A 220 -4.35 14.67 -18.33
N PRO A 221 -4.00 14.92 -19.61
CA PRO A 221 -4.60 14.17 -20.72
C PRO A 221 -4.24 12.69 -20.64
N VAL A 222 -5.12 11.84 -21.19
CA VAL A 222 -4.77 10.44 -21.42
C VAL A 222 -3.73 10.40 -22.52
N VAL A 223 -2.63 9.75 -22.24
CA VAL A 223 -1.57 9.51 -23.22
C VAL A 223 -1.67 8.08 -23.77
N GLU A 224 -1.12 7.85 -24.95
CA GLU A 224 -1.05 6.51 -25.53
C GLU A 224 -0.23 5.59 -24.62
N LYS A 225 -0.59 4.29 -24.63
CA LYS A 225 0.05 3.29 -23.77
C LYS A 225 1.56 3.24 -23.95
N GLU A 226 2.03 3.26 -25.19
CA GLU A 226 3.47 3.25 -25.50
C GLU A 226 4.20 4.45 -24.88
N THR A 227 3.62 5.64 -25.00
CA THR A 227 4.14 6.86 -24.37
C THR A 227 4.17 6.73 -22.84
N ASP A 228 3.09 6.20 -22.20
CA ASP A 228 3.06 5.98 -20.75
C ASP A 228 4.10 4.96 -20.32
N ASP A 229 4.24 3.84 -21.05
CA ASP A 229 5.22 2.79 -20.77
C ASP A 229 6.66 3.32 -20.88
N ASN A 230 6.95 4.17 -21.85
CA ASN A 230 8.24 4.84 -21.99
C ASN A 230 8.51 5.83 -20.85
N ILE A 231 7.56 6.69 -20.51
CA ILE A 231 7.65 7.62 -19.37
C ILE A 231 7.85 6.84 -18.08
N ARG A 232 7.19 5.72 -17.91
CA ARG A 232 7.23 4.87 -16.72
C ARG A 232 8.61 4.26 -16.45
N LYS A 233 9.48 4.14 -17.46
CA LYS A 233 10.88 3.72 -17.27
C LYS A 233 11.62 4.65 -16.31
N ALA A 234 11.25 5.94 -16.25
CA ALA A 234 11.81 6.91 -15.31
C ALA A 234 11.14 6.90 -13.91
N TYR A 235 10.03 6.15 -13.72
CA TYR A 235 9.35 6.10 -12.43
C TYR A 235 10.11 5.23 -11.45
N LYS A 236 10.62 5.85 -10.37
CA LYS A 236 11.34 5.20 -9.26
C LYS A 236 10.65 5.54 -7.93
N GLY A 237 10.83 4.68 -6.93
CA GLY A 237 10.35 4.91 -5.56
C GLY A 237 11.15 5.96 -4.79
N GLY A 238 11.02 5.99 -3.47
CA GLY A 238 11.83 6.80 -2.57
C GLY A 238 13.28 6.30 -2.50
N TYR A 239 14.17 7.14 -1.98
CA TYR A 239 15.56 6.76 -1.72
C TYR A 239 15.64 5.91 -0.46
N VAL A 240 16.15 4.68 -0.58
CA VAL A 240 16.32 3.75 0.55
C VAL A 240 17.72 3.18 0.49
N TYR A 241 18.62 3.68 1.31
CA TYR A 241 20.03 3.30 1.26
C TYR A 241 20.64 3.20 2.66
N LEU A 242 21.38 2.13 2.91
CA LEU A 242 22.20 1.91 4.10
C LEU A 242 23.67 2.13 3.73
N CYS A 243 24.38 2.97 4.48
CA CYS A 243 25.80 3.15 4.33
C CYS A 243 26.52 1.84 4.74
N GLU A 244 27.40 1.35 3.88
CA GLU A 244 28.09 0.07 4.06
C GLU A 244 28.94 0.04 5.33
N ASP A 245 29.53 1.18 5.71
CA ASP A 245 30.37 1.30 6.92
C ASP A 245 29.59 1.03 8.21
N PHE A 246 28.26 1.15 8.17
CA PHE A 246 27.37 0.98 9.34
C PHE A 246 26.48 -0.25 9.22
N ALA A 247 26.66 -1.08 8.20
CA ALA A 247 25.88 -2.31 8.02
C ALA A 247 26.24 -3.35 9.08
N ASP A 248 25.24 -3.87 9.80
CA ASP A 248 25.36 -4.86 10.89
C ASP A 248 26.26 -4.42 12.06
N VAL A 249 26.45 -3.12 12.24
CA VAL A 249 27.21 -2.54 13.36
C VAL A 249 26.23 -2.11 14.46
N LEU A 250 26.58 -2.38 15.73
CA LEU A 250 25.85 -1.81 16.87
C LEU A 250 26.28 -0.34 17.02
N LEU A 251 25.33 0.56 16.87
CA LEU A 251 25.51 2.00 16.90
C LEU A 251 24.82 2.57 18.15
N HIS A 252 25.38 3.63 18.71
CA HIS A 252 24.84 4.37 19.85
C HIS A 252 24.46 5.78 19.44
N ASP A 253 23.49 6.38 20.16
CA ASP A 253 23.06 7.77 19.99
C ASP A 253 22.65 8.12 18.53
N VAL A 254 21.82 7.27 17.95
CA VAL A 254 21.34 7.43 16.58
C VAL A 254 20.15 8.36 16.53
N THR A 255 20.33 9.56 15.96
CA THR A 255 19.25 10.53 15.74
C THR A 255 18.50 10.22 14.46
N SER A 256 17.17 10.30 14.52
CA SER A 256 16.29 10.11 13.38
C SER A 256 15.57 11.41 13.01
N TYR A 257 15.56 11.74 11.73
CA TYR A 257 14.78 12.85 11.18
C TYR A 257 13.83 12.33 10.12
N ASP A 258 12.61 12.90 10.06
CA ASP A 258 11.58 12.57 9.08
C ASP A 258 11.02 13.84 8.45
N VAL A 259 10.70 13.83 7.17
CA VAL A 259 10.14 15.01 6.49
C VAL A 259 8.63 15.08 6.73
N ASN A 260 8.16 16.18 7.28
CA ASN A 260 6.73 16.41 7.46
C ASN A 260 5.97 16.34 6.14
N SER A 261 5.32 15.21 5.86
CA SER A 261 4.52 14.96 4.65
C SER A 261 5.32 15.26 3.37
N LEU A 262 6.39 14.51 3.11
CA LEU A 262 7.33 14.73 2.00
C LEU A 262 6.64 14.86 0.64
N PHE A 263 5.85 13.87 0.20
CA PHE A 263 5.19 13.93 -1.10
C PHE A 263 4.18 15.09 -1.23
N PRO A 264 3.31 15.35 -0.24
CA PRO A 264 2.48 16.56 -0.23
C PRO A 264 3.28 17.87 -0.32
N SER A 265 4.44 17.95 0.34
CA SER A 265 5.29 19.15 0.26
C SER A 265 5.85 19.37 -1.14
N VAL A 266 6.28 18.32 -1.83
CA VAL A 266 6.68 18.36 -3.22
C VAL A 266 5.53 18.83 -4.11
N MET A 267 4.34 18.23 -3.94
CA MET A 267 3.16 18.62 -4.71
C MET A 267 2.74 20.08 -4.49
N ARG A 268 3.07 20.65 -3.33
CA ARG A 268 2.74 22.04 -2.97
C ARG A 268 3.77 23.05 -3.48
N TYR A 269 5.05 22.72 -3.43
CA TYR A 269 6.12 23.70 -3.61
C TYR A 269 6.90 23.57 -4.91
N GLU A 270 6.90 22.38 -5.54
CA GLU A 270 7.69 22.18 -6.76
C GLU A 270 6.89 22.47 -8.04
N LYS A 271 7.61 22.75 -9.12
CA LYS A 271 7.03 22.77 -10.46
C LYS A 271 6.76 21.36 -10.92
N LEU A 272 5.52 21.06 -11.28
CA LEU A 272 5.11 19.73 -11.69
C LEU A 272 4.61 19.71 -13.13
N PRO A 273 4.80 18.57 -13.85
CA PRO A 273 4.43 18.47 -15.26
C PRO A 273 2.92 18.44 -15.47
N TYR A 274 2.46 19.03 -16.57
CA TYR A 274 1.09 18.97 -17.04
C TYR A 274 1.02 19.06 -18.58
N GLY A 275 -0.14 18.72 -19.14
CA GLY A 275 -0.41 18.79 -20.58
C GLY A 275 0.15 17.59 -21.34
N THR A 276 0.02 17.62 -22.65
CA THR A 276 0.50 16.54 -23.51
C THR A 276 2.02 16.51 -23.55
N PRO A 277 2.66 15.35 -23.28
CA PRO A 277 4.09 15.18 -23.46
C PRO A 277 4.51 15.47 -24.91
N ILE A 278 5.68 16.06 -25.10
CA ILE A 278 6.27 16.28 -26.41
C ILE A 278 7.55 15.46 -26.49
N GLU A 279 7.63 14.59 -27.47
CA GLU A 279 8.83 13.79 -27.75
C GLU A 279 9.92 14.67 -28.35
N PHE A 280 11.19 14.34 -28.04
CA PHE A 280 12.37 14.95 -28.63
C PHE A 280 13.46 13.89 -28.87
N SER A 281 14.33 14.14 -29.85
CA SER A 281 15.45 13.27 -30.19
C SER A 281 16.78 13.84 -29.67
N GLY A 282 17.72 12.98 -29.32
CA GLY A 282 19.05 13.40 -28.87
C GLY A 282 19.04 13.96 -27.43
N LYS A 283 19.97 14.85 -27.14
CA LYS A 283 20.06 15.53 -25.85
C LYS A 283 19.00 16.63 -25.74
N TYR A 284 18.37 16.75 -24.56
CA TYR A 284 17.43 17.84 -24.32
C TYR A 284 18.12 19.20 -24.51
N GLU A 285 17.48 20.05 -25.29
CA GLU A 285 17.83 21.45 -25.44
C GLU A 285 16.89 22.33 -24.63
N GLU A 286 17.41 23.38 -24.01
CA GLU A 286 16.63 24.26 -23.12
C GLU A 286 15.38 24.81 -23.81
N ASP A 287 14.22 24.44 -23.26
CA ASP A 287 12.92 24.92 -23.72
C ASP A 287 12.16 25.55 -22.54
N LYS A 288 12.05 26.87 -22.52
CA LYS A 288 11.36 27.63 -21.46
C LYS A 288 9.87 27.28 -21.31
N ARG A 289 9.24 26.76 -22.37
CA ARG A 289 7.84 26.34 -22.35
C ARG A 289 7.68 24.92 -21.77
N HIS A 290 8.72 24.11 -21.90
CA HIS A 290 8.74 22.70 -21.46
C HIS A 290 9.98 22.42 -20.62
N PRO A 291 10.13 23.06 -19.44
CA PRO A 291 11.37 23.04 -18.66
C PRO A 291 11.61 21.71 -17.93
N LEU A 292 10.61 20.84 -17.80
CA LEU A 292 10.75 19.51 -17.24
C LEU A 292 10.87 18.49 -18.36
N TYR A 293 11.77 17.53 -18.20
CA TYR A 293 11.96 16.48 -19.20
C TYR A 293 12.38 15.15 -18.57
N ILE A 294 12.11 14.08 -19.29
CA ILE A 294 12.66 12.75 -19.06
C ILE A 294 13.62 12.47 -20.20
N GLN A 295 14.88 12.22 -19.88
CA GLN A 295 15.94 11.90 -20.83
C GLN A 295 16.20 10.39 -20.85
N PHE A 296 16.25 9.81 -22.02
CA PHE A 296 16.76 8.48 -22.28
C PHE A 296 18.20 8.57 -22.78
N LEU A 297 19.06 7.77 -22.21
CA LEU A 297 20.47 7.73 -22.61
C LEU A 297 21.07 6.33 -22.34
N THR A 298 22.14 6.01 -23.01
CA THR A 298 23.07 4.95 -22.62
C THR A 298 24.39 5.58 -22.22
N CYS A 299 25.03 5.06 -21.19
CA CYS A 299 26.33 5.56 -20.75
C CYS A 299 27.04 4.53 -19.88
N GLU A 300 28.34 4.74 -19.71
CA GLU A 300 29.14 4.16 -18.65
C GLU A 300 29.26 5.17 -17.50
N PHE A 301 29.43 4.71 -16.27
CA PHE A 301 29.53 5.59 -15.11
C PHE A 301 30.33 4.98 -13.97
N GLU A 302 31.00 5.87 -13.22
CA GLU A 302 31.72 5.58 -11.98
C GLU A 302 31.33 6.59 -10.91
N LEU A 303 31.05 6.13 -9.69
CA LEU A 303 30.73 6.99 -8.57
C LEU A 303 31.97 7.78 -8.14
N LYS A 304 31.84 9.08 -8.04
CA LYS A 304 32.92 9.95 -7.53
C LYS A 304 33.20 9.67 -6.06
N ASP A 305 34.47 9.82 -5.67
CA ASP A 305 34.89 9.65 -4.28
C ASP A 305 34.07 10.48 -3.31
N GLY A 306 33.70 9.89 -2.18
CA GLY A 306 32.91 10.52 -1.12
C GLY A 306 31.46 10.79 -1.50
N LYS A 307 30.92 10.26 -2.61
CA LYS A 307 29.52 10.42 -2.98
C LYS A 307 28.68 9.19 -2.66
N LEU A 308 27.42 9.43 -2.28
CA LEU A 308 26.44 8.37 -2.10
C LEU A 308 25.84 7.98 -3.46
N PRO A 309 25.65 6.67 -3.74
CA PRO A 309 25.12 6.22 -5.02
C PRO A 309 23.64 6.55 -5.17
N THR A 310 23.21 6.80 -6.42
CA THR A 310 21.83 7.20 -6.75
C THR A 310 21.23 6.44 -7.92
N ILE A 311 22.05 5.71 -8.68
CA ILE A 311 21.59 4.92 -9.82
C ILE A 311 21.10 3.57 -9.33
N GLN A 312 19.88 3.21 -9.72
CA GLN A 312 19.28 1.90 -9.46
C GLN A 312 18.65 1.38 -10.74
N LEU A 313 19.01 0.18 -11.16
CA LEU A 313 18.46 -0.48 -12.33
C LEU A 313 17.32 -1.41 -11.92
N LYS A 314 16.25 -1.40 -12.72
CA LYS A 314 15.11 -2.31 -12.57
C LYS A 314 15.12 -3.35 -13.68
N ASN A 315 14.69 -4.56 -13.33
CA ASN A 315 14.57 -5.70 -14.27
C ASN A 315 15.88 -6.02 -15.00
N SER A 316 17.01 -5.83 -14.32
CA SER A 316 18.32 -6.18 -14.83
C SER A 316 18.69 -7.61 -14.40
N GLY A 317 19.02 -8.46 -15.34
CA GLY A 317 19.57 -9.80 -15.03
C GLY A 317 20.99 -9.76 -14.45
N ARG A 318 21.67 -8.60 -14.53
CA ARG A 318 23.05 -8.40 -14.05
C ARG A 318 23.09 -7.78 -12.66
N PHE A 319 22.18 -6.85 -12.36
CA PHE A 319 22.16 -6.10 -11.11
C PHE A 319 20.88 -6.38 -10.33
N CYS A 320 20.98 -6.43 -8.99
CA CYS A 320 19.85 -6.56 -8.12
C CYS A 320 18.99 -5.28 -8.13
N GLU A 321 17.68 -5.41 -8.23
CA GLU A 321 16.75 -4.25 -8.29
C GLU A 321 16.79 -3.33 -7.06
N THR A 322 17.31 -3.82 -5.93
CA THR A 322 17.42 -3.07 -4.68
C THR A 322 18.78 -2.43 -4.48
N GLU A 323 19.75 -2.73 -5.33
CA GLU A 323 21.10 -2.17 -5.24
C GLU A 323 21.19 -0.78 -5.85
N TYR A 324 22.00 0.06 -5.21
CA TYR A 324 22.46 1.31 -5.76
C TYR A 324 23.87 1.13 -6.32
N LEU A 325 24.03 1.39 -7.60
CA LEU A 325 25.26 1.07 -8.34
C LEU A 325 26.30 2.15 -8.16
N LYS A 326 27.52 1.75 -7.82
CA LYS A 326 28.70 2.62 -7.79
C LYS A 326 29.37 2.72 -9.17
N SER A 327 29.29 1.66 -9.96
CA SER A 327 29.90 1.54 -11.28
C SER A 327 29.00 0.81 -12.25
N SER A 328 29.14 1.10 -13.54
CA SER A 328 28.58 0.31 -14.64
C SER A 328 29.49 -0.86 -15.05
N GLU A 329 30.67 -1.00 -14.40
CA GLU A 329 31.70 -2.00 -14.71
C GLU A 329 32.15 -2.00 -16.17
N GLY A 330 32.20 -0.81 -16.80
CA GLY A 330 32.59 -0.63 -18.20
C GLY A 330 31.53 -1.05 -19.22
N GLU A 331 30.30 -1.30 -18.78
CA GLU A 331 29.20 -1.61 -19.68
C GLU A 331 28.34 -0.39 -19.96
N ALA A 332 27.90 -0.25 -21.19
CA ALA A 332 26.92 0.78 -21.56
C ALA A 332 25.55 0.41 -20.98
N VAL A 333 25.03 1.24 -20.10
CA VAL A 333 23.78 1.00 -19.38
C VAL A 333 22.70 1.98 -19.86
N PHE A 334 21.51 1.45 -20.21
CA PHE A 334 20.35 2.29 -20.52
C PHE A 334 19.76 2.88 -19.24
N LEU A 335 19.57 4.22 -19.25
CA LEU A 335 18.95 4.97 -18.17
C LEU A 335 17.80 5.83 -18.71
N ALA A 336 16.70 5.85 -17.94
CA ALA A 336 15.60 6.78 -18.11
C ALA A 336 15.53 7.67 -16.86
N LEU A 337 15.81 8.95 -16.99
CA LEU A 337 15.99 9.87 -15.88
C LEU A 337 15.12 11.11 -16.07
N THR A 338 14.43 11.52 -14.99
CA THR A 338 13.87 12.87 -14.94
C THR A 338 14.99 13.90 -14.95
N SER A 339 14.72 15.14 -15.37
CA SER A 339 15.70 16.23 -15.29
C SER A 339 16.31 16.38 -13.89
N VAL A 340 15.53 16.11 -12.84
CA VAL A 340 15.99 16.15 -11.44
C VAL A 340 16.95 15.00 -11.11
N ASP A 341 16.62 13.76 -11.55
CA ASP A 341 17.50 12.61 -11.33
C ASP A 341 18.80 12.73 -12.15
N LEU A 342 18.72 13.26 -13.38
CA LEU A 342 19.89 13.46 -14.24
C LEU A 342 20.86 14.48 -13.64
N GLU A 343 20.35 15.59 -13.09
CA GLU A 343 21.17 16.60 -12.38
C GLU A 343 21.96 15.94 -11.25
N ILE A 344 21.30 15.15 -10.37
CA ILE A 344 21.94 14.47 -9.25
C ILE A 344 22.96 13.42 -9.74
N MET A 345 22.64 12.70 -10.81
CA MET A 345 23.57 11.74 -11.39
C MET A 345 24.85 12.42 -11.83
N LEU A 346 24.77 13.53 -12.59
CA LEU A 346 25.93 14.27 -13.08
C LEU A 346 26.74 14.95 -11.95
N GLU A 347 26.10 15.31 -10.85
CA GLU A 347 26.77 15.79 -9.63
C GLU A 347 27.65 14.69 -9.01
N ARG A 348 27.19 13.41 -9.04
CA ARG A 348 27.76 12.33 -8.23
C ARG A 348 28.60 11.33 -8.97
N TYR A 349 28.44 11.20 -10.29
CA TYR A 349 29.17 10.22 -11.10
C TYR A 349 30.01 10.93 -12.16
N ASP A 350 31.14 10.34 -12.45
CA ASP A 350 31.85 10.54 -13.72
C ASP A 350 31.16 9.67 -14.77
N VAL A 351 30.75 10.28 -15.87
CA VAL A 351 29.93 9.62 -16.88
C VAL A 351 30.68 9.64 -18.22
N PHE A 352 30.79 8.46 -18.84
CA PHE A 352 31.56 8.24 -20.06
C PHE A 352 30.67 7.68 -21.17
N ASN A 353 31.11 7.83 -22.41
CA ASN A 353 30.49 7.22 -23.59
C ASN A 353 28.96 7.44 -23.67
N ILE A 354 28.54 8.70 -23.43
CA ILE A 354 27.10 9.04 -23.38
C ILE A 354 26.53 9.06 -24.80
N GLU A 355 25.51 8.23 -25.02
CA GLU A 355 24.63 8.33 -26.18
C GLU A 355 23.26 8.87 -25.74
N TRP A 356 22.89 10.06 -26.26
CA TRP A 356 21.61 10.71 -25.96
C TRP A 356 20.55 10.21 -26.93
N LEU A 357 19.57 9.44 -26.42
CA LEU A 357 18.56 8.77 -27.24
C LEU A 357 17.28 9.61 -27.47
N GLY A 358 17.10 10.71 -26.70
CA GLY A 358 15.89 11.51 -26.74
C GLY A 358 15.06 11.35 -25.49
N GLY A 359 13.74 11.61 -25.57
CA GLY A 359 12.86 11.51 -24.42
C GLY A 359 11.57 12.31 -24.56
N TYR A 360 11.01 12.73 -23.43
CA TYR A 360 9.77 13.50 -23.38
C TYR A 360 9.95 14.77 -22.56
N LYS A 361 9.45 15.90 -23.06
CA LYS A 361 9.44 17.19 -22.37
C LYS A 361 8.03 17.66 -22.04
N PHE A 362 7.88 18.42 -20.97
CA PHE A 362 6.60 18.75 -20.36
C PHE A 362 6.51 20.24 -20.04
N ARG A 363 5.32 20.80 -20.18
CA ARG A 363 4.97 22.06 -19.51
C ARG A 363 5.02 21.84 -18.00
N ALA A 364 5.33 22.88 -17.26
CA ALA A 364 5.43 22.81 -15.80
C ALA A 364 4.83 24.04 -15.13
N MET A 365 4.18 23.83 -13.99
CA MET A 365 3.66 24.92 -13.17
C MET A 365 3.65 24.56 -11.70
N HIS A 366 3.64 25.58 -10.84
CA HIS A 366 3.32 25.47 -9.43
C HIS A 366 1.80 25.49 -9.21
N GLY A 367 1.36 25.07 -8.02
CA GLY A 367 0.00 25.28 -7.56
C GLY A 367 -1.05 24.30 -8.10
N LEU A 368 -0.64 23.26 -8.84
CA LEU A 368 -1.58 22.24 -9.35
C LEU A 368 -2.43 21.61 -8.24
N PHE A 369 -1.87 21.45 -7.05
CA PHE A 369 -2.49 20.74 -5.92
C PHE A 369 -2.81 21.63 -4.73
N ASP A 370 -2.62 22.95 -4.80
CA ASP A 370 -2.73 23.86 -3.67
C ASP A 370 -4.04 23.73 -2.92
N LYS A 371 -5.17 23.85 -3.61
CA LYS A 371 -6.50 23.73 -3.00
C LYS A 371 -6.73 22.39 -2.31
N TYR A 372 -6.20 21.31 -2.89
CA TYR A 372 -6.32 19.98 -2.32
C TYR A 372 -5.45 19.81 -1.08
N ILE A 373 -4.19 20.22 -1.16
CA ILE A 373 -3.23 20.12 -0.05
C ILE A 373 -3.68 21.01 1.11
N ASP A 374 -4.04 22.27 0.84
CA ASP A 374 -4.49 23.22 1.87
C ASP A 374 -5.74 22.70 2.60
N LYS A 375 -6.73 22.15 1.87
CA LYS A 375 -7.90 21.53 2.47
C LYS A 375 -7.52 20.43 3.47
N TRP A 376 -6.71 19.47 3.05
CA TRP A 376 -6.41 18.31 3.90
C TRP A 376 -5.40 18.60 5.01
N ILE A 377 -4.53 19.60 4.84
CA ILE A 377 -3.71 20.13 5.93
C ILE A 377 -4.61 20.81 6.96
N GLN A 378 -5.57 21.61 6.54
CA GLN A 378 -6.52 22.26 7.44
C GLN A 378 -7.31 21.23 8.25
N VAL A 379 -7.86 20.21 7.59
CA VAL A 379 -8.55 19.09 8.28
C VAL A 379 -7.63 18.41 9.30
N LYS A 380 -6.35 18.19 8.95
CA LYS A 380 -5.35 17.58 9.85
C LYS A 380 -5.07 18.44 11.09
N ILE A 381 -5.04 19.78 10.94
CA ILE A 381 -4.77 20.73 12.02
C ILE A 381 -5.99 20.90 12.93
N GLU A 382 -7.16 21.09 12.35
CA GLU A 382 -8.42 21.30 13.09
C GLU A 382 -8.85 20.10 13.93
N ASN A 383 -8.39 18.91 13.55
CA ASN A 383 -8.72 17.65 14.22
C ASN A 383 -7.55 17.04 14.98
N ASN A 384 -6.75 17.88 15.64
CA ASN A 384 -5.60 17.40 16.40
C ASN A 384 -6.00 16.44 17.54
N ASP A 385 -7.19 16.65 18.11
CA ASP A 385 -7.74 15.84 19.20
C ASP A 385 -8.51 14.60 18.72
N ASN A 386 -8.71 14.47 17.40
CA ASN A 386 -9.35 13.31 16.79
C ASN A 386 -8.36 12.54 15.89
N ALA A 387 -7.76 11.50 16.45
CA ALA A 387 -6.74 10.72 15.75
C ALA A 387 -7.27 10.08 14.45
N GLY A 388 -8.56 9.69 14.38
CA GLY A 388 -9.18 9.11 13.19
C GLY A 388 -9.30 10.10 12.05
N LEU A 389 -9.77 11.32 12.33
CA LEU A 389 -9.86 12.39 11.35
C LEU A 389 -8.48 12.82 10.84
N ARG A 390 -7.53 12.95 11.77
CA ARG A 390 -6.16 13.26 11.46
C ARG A 390 -5.50 12.17 10.58
N GLN A 391 -5.75 10.89 10.89
CA GLN A 391 -5.25 9.78 10.06
C GLN A 391 -5.88 9.79 8.68
N ASN A 392 -7.19 10.07 8.58
CA ASN A 392 -7.86 10.22 7.29
C ASN A 392 -7.23 11.33 6.44
N ALA A 393 -6.95 12.49 7.04
CA ALA A 393 -6.28 13.59 6.33
C ALA A 393 -4.86 13.20 5.86
N LYS A 394 -4.10 12.48 6.68
CA LYS A 394 -2.80 11.93 6.26
C LYS A 394 -2.94 10.97 5.08
N ASP A 395 -3.93 10.07 5.11
CA ASP A 395 -4.19 9.14 4.02
C ASP A 395 -4.50 9.86 2.71
N MET A 396 -5.36 10.88 2.77
CA MET A 396 -5.71 11.68 1.59
C MET A 396 -4.48 12.40 1.04
N LEU A 397 -3.69 13.04 1.88
CA LEU A 397 -2.46 13.72 1.48
C LEU A 397 -1.44 12.77 0.81
N ASN A 398 -1.20 11.61 1.39
CA ASN A 398 -0.11 10.73 0.95
C ASN A 398 -0.49 9.77 -0.20
N CYS A 399 -1.79 9.50 -0.40
CA CYS A 399 -2.21 8.50 -1.38
C CYS A 399 -2.44 9.05 -2.79
N LEU A 400 -2.55 10.37 -2.97
CA LEU A 400 -2.94 10.97 -4.24
C LEU A 400 -1.89 10.75 -5.34
N TYR A 401 -0.62 11.10 -5.10
CA TYR A 401 0.42 11.04 -6.13
C TYR A 401 0.60 9.64 -6.71
N GLY A 402 0.55 8.62 -5.85
CA GLY A 402 0.70 7.22 -6.26
C GLY A 402 -0.39 6.75 -7.23
N LYS A 403 -1.56 7.40 -7.21
CA LYS A 403 -2.63 7.08 -8.14
C LYS A 403 -2.29 7.47 -9.58
N PHE A 404 -1.52 8.54 -9.77
CA PHE A 404 -1.03 8.97 -11.10
C PHE A 404 -0.08 7.95 -11.73
N ALA A 405 0.61 7.13 -10.91
CA ALA A 405 1.49 6.05 -11.36
C ALA A 405 0.77 4.70 -11.55
N ARG A 406 -0.58 4.65 -11.54
CA ARG A 406 -1.31 3.40 -11.77
C ARG A 406 -0.84 2.74 -13.06
N ARG A 407 -0.50 1.45 -13.01
CA ARG A 407 -0.14 0.68 -14.20
C ARG A 407 -1.36 0.52 -15.12
N CYS A 408 -1.14 0.63 -16.43
CA CYS A 408 -2.17 0.39 -17.44
C CYS A 408 -2.53 -1.09 -17.50
N THR A 409 -1.54 -1.95 -17.46
CA THR A 409 -1.71 -3.39 -17.42
C THR A 409 -1.70 -3.88 -15.98
N GLN A 410 -2.77 -4.54 -15.55
CA GLN A 410 -2.88 -5.09 -14.19
C GLN A 410 -2.99 -6.61 -14.28
N GLU A 411 -1.98 -7.29 -13.73
CA GLU A 411 -2.06 -8.74 -13.56
C GLU A 411 -3.18 -9.08 -12.58
N SER A 412 -4.00 -10.05 -12.95
CA SER A 412 -5.08 -10.54 -12.12
C SER A 412 -4.98 -12.04 -11.86
N LYS A 413 -5.65 -12.50 -10.79
CA LYS A 413 -5.82 -13.92 -10.47
C LYS A 413 -7.29 -14.28 -10.44
N ARG A 414 -7.62 -15.45 -10.98
CA ARG A 414 -8.94 -16.04 -10.84
C ARG A 414 -8.94 -17.23 -9.88
N PRO A 415 -10.00 -17.42 -9.10
CA PRO A 415 -10.17 -18.60 -8.30
C PRO A 415 -10.54 -19.81 -9.17
N LYS A 416 -10.10 -21.00 -8.74
CA LYS A 416 -10.42 -22.28 -9.38
C LYS A 416 -10.36 -23.38 -8.33
N LEU A 417 -11.33 -24.31 -8.34
CA LEU A 417 -11.22 -25.52 -7.55
C LEU A 417 -10.18 -26.47 -8.16
N ASN A 418 -9.27 -26.94 -7.32
CA ASN A 418 -8.37 -28.04 -7.69
C ASN A 418 -9.03 -29.43 -7.48
N SER A 419 -8.30 -30.50 -7.77
CA SER A 419 -8.78 -31.88 -7.63
C SER A 419 -9.15 -32.29 -6.19
N GLU A 420 -8.63 -31.56 -5.21
CA GLU A 420 -8.91 -31.80 -3.77
C GLU A 420 -10.08 -30.94 -3.27
N SER A 421 -10.79 -30.24 -4.15
CA SER A 421 -11.85 -29.29 -3.81
C SER A 421 -11.36 -28.11 -2.93
N VAL A 422 -10.11 -27.71 -3.10
CA VAL A 422 -9.54 -26.53 -2.47
C VAL A 422 -9.51 -25.41 -3.49
N VAL A 423 -9.86 -24.19 -3.09
CA VAL A 423 -9.78 -23.00 -3.96
C VAL A 423 -8.33 -22.62 -4.12
N ASP A 424 -7.84 -22.68 -5.35
CA ASP A 424 -6.53 -22.22 -5.77
C ASP A 424 -6.68 -20.96 -6.66
N PHE A 425 -5.58 -20.29 -6.94
CA PHE A 425 -5.56 -19.04 -7.69
C PHE A 425 -4.57 -19.16 -8.85
N GLU A 426 -5.09 -19.11 -10.07
CA GLU A 426 -4.25 -19.09 -11.26
C GLU A 426 -4.18 -17.66 -11.85
N ARG A 427 -3.04 -17.35 -12.49
CA ARG A 427 -2.87 -16.09 -13.22
C ARG A 427 -3.88 -16.06 -14.38
N TYR A 428 -4.52 -14.92 -14.56
CA TYR A 428 -5.46 -14.67 -15.63
C TYR A 428 -4.98 -13.50 -16.48
N GLU A 429 -5.58 -13.36 -17.68
CA GLU A 429 -5.26 -12.29 -18.61
C GLU A 429 -5.27 -10.92 -17.98
N ASP A 430 -4.30 -10.10 -18.36
CA ASP A 430 -4.12 -8.77 -17.83
C ASP A 430 -5.28 -7.86 -18.27
N GLU A 431 -5.86 -7.12 -17.34
CA GLU A 431 -6.82 -6.06 -17.66
C GLU A 431 -6.06 -4.80 -18.06
N GLU A 432 -6.43 -4.24 -19.22
CA GLU A 432 -5.92 -2.94 -19.64
C GLU A 432 -6.77 -1.81 -19.10
N ALA A 433 -6.13 -0.80 -18.56
CA ALA A 433 -6.75 0.42 -18.10
C ALA A 433 -6.01 1.64 -18.63
N GLU A 434 -6.74 2.73 -18.89
CA GLU A 434 -6.11 3.99 -19.31
C GLU A 434 -5.14 4.50 -18.24
N PRO A 435 -3.96 5.04 -18.65
CA PRO A 435 -3.06 5.73 -17.74
C PRO A 435 -3.74 6.96 -17.15
N ILE A 436 -3.33 7.33 -15.94
CA ILE A 436 -3.81 8.59 -15.35
C ILE A 436 -2.92 9.73 -15.80
N TYR A 437 -1.65 9.73 -15.44
CA TYR A 437 -0.61 10.64 -15.94
C TYR A 437 0.71 10.33 -15.21
N THR A 438 1.44 9.32 -15.65
CA THR A 438 2.63 8.78 -14.98
C THR A 438 3.76 9.81 -14.81
N ALA A 439 3.89 10.76 -15.75
CA ALA A 439 4.89 11.83 -15.68
C ALA A 439 4.83 12.61 -14.33
N LEU A 440 3.63 12.93 -13.84
CA LEU A 440 3.49 13.60 -12.55
C LEU A 440 4.14 12.80 -11.42
N ALA A 441 3.84 11.50 -11.34
CA ALA A 441 4.39 10.64 -10.30
C ALA A 441 5.92 10.50 -10.41
N CYS A 442 6.48 10.47 -11.63
CA CYS A 442 7.92 10.48 -11.85
C CYS A 442 8.59 11.69 -11.20
N PHE A 443 8.05 12.88 -11.44
CA PHE A 443 8.63 14.12 -10.88
C PHE A 443 8.36 14.28 -9.39
N VAL A 444 7.18 13.91 -8.88
CA VAL A 444 6.91 13.94 -7.43
C VAL A 444 7.90 13.07 -6.67
N THR A 445 8.17 11.86 -7.15
CA THR A 445 9.14 10.98 -6.49
C THR A 445 10.59 11.41 -6.73
N ALA A 446 10.92 12.01 -7.87
CA ALA A 446 12.25 12.53 -8.15
C ALA A 446 12.64 13.70 -7.23
N TYR A 447 11.76 14.69 -7.06
CA TYR A 447 11.99 15.80 -6.11
C TYR A 447 12.06 15.30 -4.66
N ALA A 448 11.22 14.33 -4.30
CA ALA A 448 11.27 13.70 -2.98
C ALA A 448 12.62 13.01 -2.74
N ARG A 449 13.11 12.20 -3.70
CA ARG A 449 14.43 11.58 -3.65
C ARG A 449 15.55 12.63 -3.56
N ALA A 450 15.49 13.67 -4.40
CA ALA A 450 16.49 14.74 -4.42
C ALA A 450 16.66 15.37 -3.04
N LYS A 451 15.57 15.66 -2.34
CA LYS A 451 15.60 16.21 -0.99
C LYS A 451 16.30 15.27 0.00
N THR A 452 15.89 13.99 0.04
CA THR A 452 16.49 12.99 0.94
C THR A 452 17.96 12.75 0.58
N MET A 453 18.28 12.57 -0.70
CA MET A 453 19.64 12.32 -1.19
C MET A 453 20.60 13.47 -0.90
N ARG A 454 20.18 14.72 -1.09
CA ARG A 454 21.02 15.90 -0.79
C ARG A 454 21.26 16.05 0.69
N THR A 455 20.26 15.78 1.53
CA THR A 455 20.42 15.79 2.99
C THR A 455 21.31 14.64 3.45
N ALA A 456 21.10 13.42 2.95
CA ALA A 456 21.95 12.27 3.23
C ALA A 456 23.41 12.51 2.87
N GLN A 457 23.68 13.14 1.71
CA GLN A 457 25.03 13.49 1.27
C GLN A 457 25.72 14.44 2.24
N ARG A 458 25.03 15.49 2.70
CA ARG A 458 25.63 16.43 3.68
C ARG A 458 26.02 15.75 4.99
N PHE A 459 25.18 14.84 5.48
CA PHE A 459 25.54 14.03 6.65
C PHE A 459 26.68 13.05 6.36
N HIS A 460 26.73 12.52 5.14
CA HIS A 460 27.83 11.64 4.73
C HIS A 460 29.17 12.39 4.64
N ASP A 461 29.16 13.60 4.10
CA ASP A 461 30.35 14.49 4.04
C ASP A 461 30.88 14.81 5.46
N GLU A 462 30.02 14.76 6.50
CA GLU A 462 30.37 14.91 7.92
C GLU A 462 30.75 13.56 8.59
N GLY A 463 30.72 12.44 7.89
CA GLY A 463 30.97 11.08 8.45
C GLY A 463 29.87 10.57 9.37
N ARG A 464 28.65 11.08 9.27
CA ARG A 464 27.54 10.84 10.21
C ARG A 464 26.34 10.07 9.63
N TYR A 465 26.27 9.92 8.31
CA TYR A 465 25.13 9.30 7.64
C TYR A 465 25.11 7.79 7.82
N ILE A 466 24.00 7.24 8.28
CA ILE A 466 23.79 5.80 8.49
C ILE A 466 22.83 5.24 7.42
N TYR A 467 21.59 5.73 7.40
CA TYR A 467 20.50 5.11 6.66
C TYR A 467 19.42 6.12 6.25
N SER A 468 18.81 5.89 5.11
CA SER A 468 17.61 6.62 4.64
C SER A 468 16.51 5.66 4.23
N ASP A 469 15.25 6.03 4.49
CA ASP A 469 14.08 5.37 3.94
C ASP A 469 13.03 6.40 3.51
N THR A 470 13.04 6.73 2.23
CA THR A 470 12.06 7.61 1.56
C THR A 470 12.04 9.04 2.11
N ASP A 471 11.45 9.28 3.26
CA ASP A 471 11.25 10.56 3.95
C ASP A 471 12.03 10.68 5.26
N SER A 472 12.84 9.68 5.59
CA SER A 472 13.64 9.67 6.81
C SER A 472 15.13 9.56 6.56
N VAL A 473 15.93 10.14 7.49
CA VAL A 473 17.38 9.94 7.59
C VAL A 473 17.75 9.58 9.03
N HIS A 474 18.69 8.64 9.17
CA HIS A 474 19.25 8.20 10.45
C HIS A 474 20.74 8.53 10.46
N VAL A 475 21.19 9.22 11.50
CA VAL A 475 22.53 9.80 11.57
C VAL A 475 23.13 9.69 12.97
N LEU A 476 24.45 9.77 13.07
CA LEU A 476 25.14 9.89 14.35
C LEU A 476 25.10 11.33 14.86
N GLY A 477 24.96 11.47 16.18
CA GLY A 477 25.13 12.74 16.91
C GLY A 477 23.96 13.71 16.77
N ASN A 478 24.20 14.95 17.20
CA ASN A 478 23.18 15.99 17.38
C ASN A 478 22.75 16.67 16.07
N GLN A 479 21.66 17.43 16.17
CA GLN A 479 21.13 18.22 15.05
C GLN A 479 22.13 19.30 14.62
N PRO A 480 22.49 19.38 13.33
CA PRO A 480 23.32 20.46 12.83
C PRO A 480 22.49 21.71 12.53
N ASP A 481 23.13 22.89 12.59
CA ASP A 481 22.47 24.17 12.35
C ASP A 481 21.92 24.33 10.91
N TRP A 482 22.54 23.66 9.94
CA TRP A 482 22.12 23.73 8.56
C TRP A 482 20.86 22.93 8.22
N LEU A 483 20.41 22.02 9.13
CA LEU A 483 19.23 21.23 8.89
C LEU A 483 17.98 22.03 9.26
N ASP A 484 17.12 22.29 8.27
CA ASP A 484 15.86 22.99 8.47
C ASP A 484 14.84 22.10 9.20
N VAL A 485 14.83 22.21 10.52
CA VAL A 485 13.97 21.42 11.41
C VAL A 485 12.82 22.25 11.97
N ASP A 486 11.60 21.77 11.73
CA ASP A 486 10.38 22.33 12.27
C ASP A 486 9.36 21.20 12.53
N PRO A 487 8.76 21.09 13.71
CA PRO A 487 7.88 19.95 14.04
C PRO A 487 6.54 19.95 13.30
N LYS A 488 6.15 21.05 12.67
CA LYS A 488 4.80 21.22 12.07
C LYS A 488 4.82 21.65 10.61
N ARG A 489 5.81 22.42 10.17
CA ARG A 489 5.87 23.01 8.84
C ARG A 489 5.97 21.93 7.77
N LEU A 490 5.10 22.01 6.77
CA LEU A 490 5.08 21.11 5.62
C LEU A 490 6.43 21.10 4.90
N GLY A 491 7.00 19.93 4.70
CA GLY A 491 8.27 19.73 4.02
C GLY A 491 9.52 19.99 4.87
N ALA A 492 9.41 20.54 6.08
CA ALA A 492 10.56 20.64 7.00
C ALA A 492 10.92 19.28 7.59
N TRP A 493 12.17 19.11 7.96
CA TRP A 493 12.60 17.97 8.75
C TRP A 493 12.02 18.07 10.16
N LYS A 494 11.66 16.95 10.73
CA LYS A 494 11.19 16.80 12.11
C LYS A 494 12.16 15.87 12.83
N ASN A 495 12.65 16.27 13.98
CA ASN A 495 13.43 15.40 14.84
C ASN A 495 12.51 14.38 15.52
N GLU A 496 12.69 13.11 15.20
CA GLU A 496 11.93 11.99 15.76
C GLU A 496 12.58 11.42 17.05
N GLY A 497 13.65 12.04 17.51
CA GLY A 497 14.40 11.69 18.73
C GLY A 497 15.58 10.78 18.46
N VAL A 498 16.27 10.46 19.55
CA VAL A 498 17.49 9.66 19.58
C VAL A 498 17.16 8.23 20.01
N ALA A 499 17.72 7.25 19.32
CA ALA A 499 17.77 5.87 19.77
C ALA A 499 19.09 5.64 20.52
N GLU A 500 18.99 5.05 21.73
CA GLU A 500 20.15 4.73 22.58
C GLU A 500 21.07 3.75 21.87
N ASP A 501 20.46 2.71 21.28
CA ASP A 501 21.12 1.69 20.49
C ASP A 501 20.39 1.48 19.18
N ALA A 502 21.12 1.17 18.10
CA ALA A 502 20.55 0.79 16.81
C ALA A 502 21.46 -0.20 16.07
N ARG A 503 20.86 -1.09 15.29
CA ARG A 503 21.57 -1.96 14.34
C ARG A 503 20.76 -2.04 13.05
N PHE A 504 21.39 -1.72 11.92
CA PHE A 504 20.81 -1.77 10.60
C PHE A 504 21.44 -2.92 9.83
N LEU A 505 20.64 -3.91 9.42
CA LEU A 505 21.16 -5.06 8.66
C LEU A 505 21.14 -4.79 7.15
N ARG A 506 20.04 -4.23 6.67
CA ARG A 506 19.80 -3.85 5.26
C ARG A 506 18.64 -2.87 5.15
N ALA A 507 18.32 -2.48 3.93
CA ALA A 507 17.13 -1.67 3.64
C ALA A 507 15.87 -2.25 4.31
N LYS A 508 15.12 -1.41 5.01
CA LYS A 508 13.88 -1.77 5.73
C LYS A 508 14.03 -2.92 6.75
N THR A 509 15.25 -3.13 7.27
CA THR A 509 15.53 -4.21 8.23
C THR A 509 16.50 -3.70 9.29
N TYR A 510 15.96 -3.23 10.43
CA TYR A 510 16.74 -2.68 11.54
C TYR A 510 16.01 -2.81 12.87
N ILE A 511 16.77 -2.76 13.96
CA ILE A 511 16.31 -2.76 15.34
C ILE A 511 16.87 -1.53 16.05
N LYS A 512 16.04 -0.90 16.87
CA LYS A 512 16.42 0.28 17.68
C LYS A 512 15.93 0.13 19.11
N ARG A 513 16.68 0.70 20.08
CA ARG A 513 16.21 0.92 21.45
C ARG A 513 15.88 2.40 21.60
N LYS A 514 14.67 2.69 22.03
CA LYS A 514 14.20 4.07 22.22
C LYS A 514 13.40 4.15 23.52
N HIS A 515 13.82 5.00 24.44
CA HIS A 515 13.23 5.10 25.79
C HIS A 515 13.19 3.74 26.52
N GLY A 516 14.25 2.93 26.34
CA GLY A 516 14.35 1.57 26.90
C GLY A 516 13.54 0.51 26.14
N GLU A 517 12.65 0.88 25.22
CA GLU A 517 11.84 -0.05 24.43
C GLU A 517 12.51 -0.44 23.11
N ILE A 518 12.32 -1.71 22.72
CA ILE A 518 12.82 -2.22 21.44
C ILE A 518 11.78 -1.97 20.36
N VAL A 519 12.21 -1.31 19.29
CA VAL A 519 11.42 -1.07 18.06
C VAL A 519 12.08 -1.78 16.89
N VAL A 520 11.32 -2.67 16.23
CA VAL A 520 11.80 -3.46 15.09
C VAL A 520 11.10 -3.05 13.81
N THR A 521 11.87 -2.72 12.80
CA THR A 521 11.45 -2.60 11.41
C THR A 521 12.08 -3.73 10.62
N CYS A 522 11.26 -4.63 10.08
CA CYS A 522 11.73 -5.71 9.23
C CYS A 522 10.61 -6.09 8.25
N ALA A 523 10.87 -5.93 6.95
CA ALA A 523 9.90 -6.27 5.92
C ALA A 523 9.54 -7.77 6.00
N GLY A 524 8.24 -8.07 6.00
CA GLY A 524 7.71 -9.44 6.08
C GLY A 524 7.77 -10.11 7.46
N MET A 525 8.32 -9.45 8.49
CA MET A 525 8.30 -9.93 9.88
C MET A 525 6.97 -9.52 10.55
N PRO A 526 6.15 -10.45 11.01
CA PRO A 526 4.89 -10.12 11.69
C PRO A 526 5.10 -9.61 13.10
N ASP A 527 4.11 -8.91 13.64
CA ASP A 527 4.24 -8.19 14.92
C ASP A 527 4.46 -9.10 16.13
N ASN A 528 3.92 -10.33 16.12
CA ASN A 528 4.21 -11.31 17.17
C ASN A 528 5.70 -11.68 17.23
N ILE A 529 6.37 -11.77 16.08
CA ILE A 529 7.82 -12.02 16.01
C ILE A 529 8.62 -10.77 16.36
N LYS A 530 8.21 -9.57 15.92
CA LYS A 530 8.88 -8.33 16.32
C LYS A 530 8.96 -8.14 17.82
N ARG A 531 7.94 -8.60 18.58
CA ARG A 531 7.89 -8.49 20.05
C ARG A 531 8.94 -9.35 20.78
N ILE A 532 9.41 -10.42 20.15
CA ILE A 532 10.43 -11.33 20.74
C ILE A 532 11.83 -11.10 20.17
N ALA A 533 11.96 -10.16 19.22
CA ALA A 533 13.25 -9.80 18.68
C ALA A 533 14.07 -8.97 19.68
N THR A 534 15.34 -9.27 19.80
CA THR A 534 16.34 -8.61 20.65
C THR A 534 17.56 -8.27 19.83
N PHE A 535 18.47 -7.43 20.33
CA PHE A 535 19.73 -7.14 19.64
C PHE A 535 20.59 -8.40 19.40
N ASP A 536 20.48 -9.43 20.26
CA ASP A 536 21.25 -10.66 20.15
C ASP A 536 20.71 -11.60 19.06
N ASN A 537 19.38 -11.65 18.88
CA ASN A 537 18.75 -12.54 17.92
C ASN A 537 18.38 -11.86 16.59
N PHE A 538 18.42 -10.51 16.52
CA PHE A 538 18.14 -9.77 15.30
C PHE A 538 19.38 -9.77 14.38
N ARG A 539 19.55 -10.87 13.64
CA ARG A 539 20.68 -11.10 12.73
C ARG A 539 20.27 -11.99 11.57
N PHE A 540 21.04 -11.94 10.50
CA PHE A 540 20.84 -12.84 9.36
C PHE A 540 20.94 -14.31 9.78
N GLY A 541 20.07 -15.14 9.19
CA GLY A 541 20.01 -16.57 9.43
C GLY A 541 19.36 -16.98 10.76
N HIS A 542 19.03 -16.05 11.67
CA HIS A 542 18.28 -16.42 12.87
C HIS A 542 16.86 -16.82 12.51
N VAL A 543 16.41 -17.96 13.06
CA VAL A 543 15.09 -18.53 12.81
C VAL A 543 14.17 -18.23 13.99
N TYR A 544 13.07 -17.54 13.71
CA TYR A 544 11.98 -17.29 14.65
C TYR A 544 10.83 -18.25 14.35
N GLY A 545 10.32 -18.95 15.35
CA GLY A 545 9.10 -19.75 15.22
C GLY A 545 7.83 -18.92 15.21
N ASN A 546 6.70 -19.58 14.89
CA ASN A 546 5.34 -19.04 15.06
C ASN A 546 4.95 -17.84 14.17
N LYS A 547 5.49 -17.75 12.95
CA LYS A 547 4.92 -16.85 11.94
C LYS A 547 3.57 -17.39 11.48
N LEU A 548 2.50 -16.66 11.75
CA LEU A 548 1.17 -17.01 11.27
C LEU A 548 1.05 -16.75 9.75
N VAL A 549 0.61 -17.76 9.02
CA VAL A 549 0.31 -17.69 7.59
C VAL A 549 -1.05 -18.31 7.30
N GLN A 550 -1.72 -17.79 6.29
CA GLN A 550 -2.97 -18.34 5.80
C GLN A 550 -2.67 -19.52 4.87
N LYS A 551 -3.27 -20.68 5.18
CA LYS A 551 -3.25 -21.89 4.36
C LYS A 551 -4.64 -22.17 3.83
N THR A 552 -4.82 -22.21 2.52
CA THR A 552 -6.09 -22.59 1.89
C THR A 552 -6.31 -24.08 2.04
N VAL A 553 -7.52 -24.45 2.45
CA VAL A 553 -7.94 -25.84 2.67
C VAL A 553 -9.37 -26.01 2.15
N LYS A 554 -9.87 -27.23 2.14
CA LYS A 554 -11.25 -27.51 1.75
C LYS A 554 -12.25 -26.74 2.63
N GLY A 555 -13.19 -26.05 2.02
CA GLY A 555 -14.20 -25.23 2.71
C GLY A 555 -13.77 -23.80 3.05
N GLY A 556 -12.48 -23.43 2.89
CA GLY A 556 -11.98 -22.09 3.18
C GLY A 556 -10.47 -22.02 3.42
N CYS A 557 -10.08 -21.48 4.56
CA CYS A 557 -8.67 -21.40 4.96
C CYS A 557 -8.51 -21.51 6.48
N VAL A 558 -7.29 -21.77 6.93
CA VAL A 558 -6.89 -21.76 8.34
C VAL A 558 -5.60 -20.97 8.51
N LEU A 559 -5.34 -20.51 9.73
CA LEU A 559 -4.05 -19.98 10.12
C LEU A 559 -3.18 -21.13 10.60
N CYS A 560 -1.98 -21.25 10.06
CA CYS A 560 -0.95 -22.18 10.52
C CYS A 560 0.33 -21.42 10.86
N THR A 561 1.22 -22.04 11.61
CA THR A 561 2.50 -21.47 11.99
C THR A 561 3.61 -22.02 11.10
N ILE A 562 4.50 -21.12 10.65
CA ILE A 562 5.75 -21.47 9.97
C ILE A 562 6.91 -20.72 10.60
N ASP A 563 8.12 -21.14 10.31
CA ASP A 563 9.31 -20.43 10.70
C ASP A 563 9.52 -19.17 9.84
N PHE A 564 10.09 -18.14 10.46
CA PHE A 564 10.53 -16.92 9.81
C PHE A 564 12.03 -16.73 10.04
N ALA A 565 12.77 -16.43 9.00
CA ALA A 565 14.18 -16.07 9.12
C ALA A 565 14.46 -14.75 8.40
N ILE A 566 15.37 -13.94 8.97
CA ILE A 566 15.93 -12.80 8.27
C ILE A 566 16.96 -13.34 7.30
N LYS A 567 16.64 -13.34 5.99
CA LYS A 567 17.52 -13.88 4.95
C LYS A 567 18.51 -12.82 4.49
N PHE A 568 19.64 -13.25 3.96
CA PHE A 568 20.58 -12.34 3.27
C PHE A 568 19.96 -11.75 1.99
N ASP A 569 19.20 -12.60 1.25
CA ASP A 569 18.18 -12.24 0.21
C ASP A 569 17.49 -13.49 -0.32
#